data_11192ea4506d8cfd9bf884d96265b13d
#
_entry.id   11192ea4506d8cfd9bf884d96265b13d
#
_cell.length_a   1.000
_cell.length_b   1.000
_cell.length_c   1.000
_cell.angle_alpha   90.00
_cell.angle_beta   90.00
_cell.angle_gamma   90.00
#
_symmetry.space_group_name_H-M   'P 1'
#
loop_
_entity.id
_entity.type
_entity.pdbx_description
1 polymer ?
#
loop_
_entity_poly.entity_id
_entity_poly.type
_entity_poly.pdbx_seq_one_letter_code
_entity_poly.pdbx_strand_id
1 'polypeptide(L)'
;MSEIKLIVGLGNPGDKYTDTRHNAGEWLIERLARRFNVSLNPESKFFGKTARTLVNGKEVRLLVPTTFMNLSGKAVGTLTSFYRIKPEEILVIHDELDLPPGTAKLKQGGGHGGHNGLKDIVAQLGNNNNFYRLRIGIGHPGHRDLVAGYVLNKPSPADRDALGKVLDEATDCVEMIFKDGMVKATNRLNSFKI
;
A
#
# COMPACT_ATOMS: atom_id res chain seq x y z
N MET A 1 -5.62 -11.80 -17.76
CA MET A 1 -5.47 -11.17 -16.42
C MET A 1 -5.18 -9.70 -16.59
N SER A 2 -5.76 -8.89 -15.72
CA SER A 2 -5.50 -7.44 -15.73
C SER A 2 -4.09 -7.15 -15.24
N GLU A 3 -3.44 -6.19 -15.87
CA GLU A 3 -2.13 -5.71 -15.43
C GLU A 3 -2.29 -4.61 -14.40
N ILE A 4 -1.40 -4.58 -13.41
CA ILE A 4 -1.36 -3.49 -12.44
C ILE A 4 -0.86 -2.23 -13.15
N LYS A 5 -1.65 -1.16 -13.07
CA LYS A 5 -1.35 0.14 -13.65
C LYS A 5 -1.11 1.23 -12.61
N LEU A 6 -1.57 0.98 -11.37
CA LEU A 6 -1.44 1.92 -10.26
C LEU A 6 -1.07 1.18 -8.99
N ILE A 7 -0.05 1.68 -8.31
CA ILE A 7 0.35 1.22 -6.97
C ILE A 7 0.16 2.39 -6.02
N VAL A 8 -0.63 2.17 -4.95
CA VAL A 8 -0.96 3.18 -3.94
C VAL A 8 -0.35 2.78 -2.61
N GLY A 9 0.38 3.69 -1.98
CA GLY A 9 0.88 3.50 -0.62
C GLY A 9 0.16 4.42 0.35
N LEU A 10 -0.50 3.85 1.38
CA LEU A 10 -1.32 4.62 2.32
C LEU A 10 -0.53 5.12 3.51
N GLY A 11 -0.79 6.35 3.92
CA GLY A 11 -0.23 6.97 5.10
C GLY A 11 -0.89 8.32 5.38
N ASN A 12 -0.72 8.83 6.58
CA ASN A 12 -1.14 10.17 6.94
C ASN A 12 -0.05 11.19 6.58
N PRO A 13 -0.42 12.41 6.14
CA PRO A 13 0.56 13.44 5.82
C PRO A 13 1.13 14.09 7.08
N GLY A 14 2.35 14.60 6.96
CA GLY A 14 3.01 15.36 8.03
C GLY A 14 4.07 14.55 8.76
N ASP A 15 5.11 15.25 9.21
CA ASP A 15 6.31 14.64 9.81
C ASP A 15 5.99 13.82 11.07
N LYS A 16 4.98 14.20 11.82
CA LYS A 16 4.62 13.47 13.04
C LYS A 16 4.07 12.05 12.77
N TYR A 17 3.63 11.78 11.55
CA TYR A 17 3.08 10.47 11.16
C TYR A 17 4.04 9.58 10.37
N THR A 18 5.15 10.16 9.88
CA THR A 18 6.07 9.48 8.95
C THR A 18 6.52 8.11 9.44
N ASP A 19 6.84 7.98 10.72
CA ASP A 19 7.37 6.75 11.31
C ASP A 19 6.32 5.92 12.04
N THR A 20 5.05 6.28 11.93
CA THR A 20 3.97 5.52 12.59
C THR A 20 3.57 4.30 11.78
N ARG A 21 3.04 3.28 12.47
CA ARG A 21 2.60 2.01 11.84
C ARG A 21 1.60 2.24 10.71
N HIS A 22 0.73 3.24 10.84
CA HIS A 22 -0.29 3.54 9.84
C HIS A 22 0.30 4.00 8.50
N ASN A 23 1.57 4.42 8.50
CA ASN A 23 2.28 4.83 7.29
C ASN A 23 3.10 3.71 6.65
N ALA A 24 2.91 2.46 7.06
CA ALA A 24 3.65 1.34 6.49
C ALA A 24 3.47 1.20 4.97
N GLY A 25 2.30 1.52 4.45
CA GLY A 25 2.06 1.53 3.00
C GLY A 25 2.95 2.55 2.28
N GLU A 26 3.08 3.74 2.84
CA GLU A 26 3.96 4.77 2.30
C GLU A 26 5.43 4.34 2.34
N TRP A 27 5.86 3.63 3.40
CA TRP A 27 7.24 3.13 3.48
C TRP A 27 7.60 2.25 2.29
N LEU A 28 6.69 1.37 1.89
CA LEU A 28 6.95 0.49 0.75
C LEU A 28 6.96 1.26 -0.56
N ILE A 29 6.03 2.20 -0.74
CA ILE A 29 5.97 2.99 -1.98
C ILE A 29 7.24 3.81 -2.17
N GLU A 30 7.84 4.32 -1.09
CA GLU A 30 9.12 5.04 -1.15
C GLU A 30 10.27 4.11 -1.57
N ARG A 31 10.29 2.87 -1.09
CA ARG A 31 11.27 1.86 -1.52
C ARG A 31 11.09 1.53 -3.00
N LEU A 32 9.85 1.40 -3.46
CA LEU A 32 9.55 1.16 -4.87
C LEU A 32 10.01 2.32 -5.75
N ALA A 33 9.77 3.56 -5.32
CA ALA A 33 10.23 4.73 -6.06
C ALA A 33 11.76 4.72 -6.22
N ARG A 34 12.49 4.37 -5.16
CA ARG A 34 13.95 4.22 -5.23
C ARG A 34 14.36 3.06 -6.14
N ARG A 35 13.71 1.92 -6.04
CA ARG A 35 13.97 0.74 -6.88
C ARG A 35 13.77 1.07 -8.36
N PHE A 36 12.73 1.82 -8.70
CA PHE A 36 12.40 2.17 -10.07
C PHE A 36 13.05 3.48 -10.53
N ASN A 37 13.86 4.08 -9.67
CA ASN A 37 14.62 5.31 -9.93
C ASN A 37 13.73 6.48 -10.37
N VAL A 38 12.63 6.70 -9.66
CA VAL A 38 11.70 7.79 -9.89
C VAL A 38 11.47 8.56 -8.59
N SER A 39 11.06 9.83 -8.72
CA SER A 39 10.72 10.69 -7.59
C SER A 39 9.21 10.88 -7.51
N LEU A 40 8.70 10.81 -6.27
CA LEU A 40 7.31 11.13 -5.98
C LEU A 40 7.18 12.64 -5.84
N ASN A 41 6.36 13.25 -6.69
CA ASN A 41 6.17 14.71 -6.73
C ASN A 41 4.71 15.07 -6.44
N PRO A 42 4.46 16.14 -5.68
CA PRO A 42 3.09 16.57 -5.40
C PRO A 42 2.32 16.89 -6.68
N GLU A 43 1.10 16.36 -6.76
CA GLU A 43 0.12 16.71 -7.80
C GLU A 43 -1.21 17.03 -7.12
N SER A 44 -1.49 18.32 -6.94
CA SER A 44 -2.68 18.76 -6.19
C SER A 44 -4.00 18.31 -6.83
N LYS A 45 -4.05 18.17 -8.16
CA LYS A 45 -5.25 17.68 -8.85
C LYS A 45 -5.60 16.24 -8.48
N PHE A 46 -4.65 15.45 -8.00
CA PHE A 46 -4.85 14.08 -7.56
C PHE A 46 -4.76 13.91 -6.05
N PHE A 47 -4.68 15.00 -5.29
CA PHE A 47 -4.63 14.96 -3.82
C PHE A 47 -3.52 14.05 -3.27
N GLY A 48 -2.37 14.03 -3.94
CA GLY A 48 -1.27 13.17 -3.55
C GLY A 48 0.02 13.48 -4.27
N LYS A 49 1.03 12.68 -3.93
CA LYS A 49 2.30 12.65 -4.64
C LYS A 49 2.26 11.50 -5.64
N THR A 50 2.76 11.73 -6.84
CA THR A 50 2.72 10.74 -7.92
C THR A 50 4.09 10.56 -8.56
N ALA A 51 4.26 9.41 -9.18
CA ALA A 51 5.36 9.12 -10.09
C ALA A 51 4.86 8.21 -11.20
N ARG A 52 5.55 8.23 -12.32
CA ARG A 52 5.27 7.36 -13.45
C ARG A 52 6.57 6.69 -13.87
N THR A 53 6.51 5.38 -14.11
CA THR A 53 7.69 4.63 -14.50
C THR A 53 7.33 3.49 -15.44
N LEU A 54 8.35 2.88 -16.03
CA LEU A 54 8.23 1.65 -16.79
C LEU A 54 8.90 0.54 -15.99
N VAL A 55 8.17 -0.54 -15.73
CA VAL A 55 8.70 -1.73 -15.07
C VAL A 55 8.53 -2.90 -16.03
N ASN A 56 9.64 -3.48 -16.47
CA ASN A 56 9.64 -4.53 -17.48
C ASN A 56 8.85 -4.13 -18.74
N GLY A 57 9.01 -2.88 -19.18
CA GLY A 57 8.32 -2.34 -20.35
C GLY A 57 6.86 -1.96 -20.13
N LYS A 58 6.33 -2.12 -18.93
CA LYS A 58 4.92 -1.82 -18.60
C LYS A 58 4.84 -0.50 -17.85
N GLU A 59 3.93 0.37 -18.28
CA GLU A 59 3.71 1.64 -17.60
C GLU A 59 2.97 1.42 -16.28
N VAL A 60 3.50 1.98 -15.21
CA VAL A 60 2.89 1.95 -13.89
C VAL A 60 3.02 3.31 -13.23
N ARG A 61 1.97 3.71 -12.50
CA ARG A 61 1.96 4.93 -11.70
C ARG A 61 2.04 4.59 -10.23
N LEU A 62 2.74 5.43 -9.47
CA LEU A 62 2.80 5.35 -8.02
C LEU A 62 2.01 6.54 -7.46
N LEU A 63 1.27 6.31 -6.38
CA LEU A 63 0.47 7.34 -5.72
C LEU A 63 0.61 7.22 -4.21
N VAL A 64 0.93 8.32 -3.55
CA VAL A 64 0.81 8.46 -2.10
C VAL A 64 -0.22 9.56 -1.84
N PRO A 65 -1.43 9.20 -1.35
CA PRO A 65 -2.40 10.23 -0.96
C PRO A 65 -1.79 11.16 0.10
N THR A 66 -2.04 12.46 -0.04
CA THR A 66 -1.60 13.47 0.95
C THR A 66 -2.76 14.04 1.76
N THR A 67 -3.90 13.38 1.70
CA THR A 67 -5.03 13.57 2.60
C THR A 67 -4.80 12.77 3.88
N PHE A 68 -5.56 13.06 4.93
CA PHE A 68 -5.60 12.15 6.07
C PHE A 68 -6.17 10.79 5.64
N MET A 69 -5.83 9.75 6.40
CA MET A 69 -6.11 8.36 6.03
C MET A 69 -7.56 8.11 5.63
N ASN A 70 -8.52 8.67 6.37
CA ASN A 70 -9.95 8.48 6.11
C ASN A 70 -10.45 9.13 4.80
N LEU A 71 -9.62 9.88 4.10
CA LEU A 71 -9.93 10.50 2.82
C LEU A 71 -9.03 9.96 1.69
N SER A 72 -8.35 8.84 1.90
CA SER A 72 -7.42 8.26 0.91
C SER A 72 -8.09 7.96 -0.43
N GLY A 73 -9.37 7.63 -0.42
CA GLY A 73 -10.13 7.32 -1.63
C GLY A 73 -10.28 8.50 -2.58
N LYS A 74 -10.20 9.73 -2.07
CA LYS A 74 -10.29 10.93 -2.92
C LYS A 74 -9.16 10.95 -3.95
N ALA A 75 -7.93 10.65 -3.52
CA ALA A 75 -6.79 10.58 -4.43
C ALA A 75 -6.93 9.42 -5.41
N VAL A 76 -7.24 8.24 -4.90
CA VAL A 76 -7.37 7.04 -5.73
C VAL A 76 -8.50 7.20 -6.75
N GLY A 77 -9.67 7.66 -6.31
CA GLY A 77 -10.83 7.84 -7.18
C GLY A 77 -10.58 8.86 -8.28
N THR A 78 -9.97 9.99 -7.94
CA THR A 78 -9.68 11.05 -8.90
C THR A 78 -8.67 10.59 -9.96
N LEU A 79 -7.57 9.98 -9.53
CA LEU A 79 -6.52 9.55 -10.45
C LEU A 79 -7.00 8.41 -11.35
N THR A 80 -7.69 7.43 -10.80
CA THR A 80 -8.17 6.28 -11.59
C THR A 80 -9.25 6.69 -12.58
N SER A 81 -10.12 7.63 -12.22
CA SER A 81 -11.10 8.18 -13.15
C SER A 81 -10.42 8.91 -14.31
N PHE A 82 -9.42 9.73 -14.01
CA PHE A 82 -8.69 10.51 -15.02
C PHE A 82 -7.97 9.60 -16.03
N TYR A 83 -7.28 8.57 -15.57
CA TYR A 83 -6.52 7.65 -16.42
C TYR A 83 -7.29 6.40 -16.83
N ARG A 84 -8.58 6.30 -16.46
CA ARG A 84 -9.44 5.15 -16.76
C ARG A 84 -8.85 3.83 -16.29
N ILE A 85 -8.36 3.83 -15.07
CA ILE A 85 -7.81 2.64 -14.43
C ILE A 85 -8.93 1.90 -13.70
N LYS A 86 -9.05 0.59 -13.94
CA LYS A 86 -10.07 -0.25 -13.31
C LYS A 86 -9.64 -0.73 -11.93
N PRO A 87 -10.57 -1.06 -11.01
CA PRO A 87 -10.20 -1.58 -9.70
C PRO A 87 -9.22 -2.75 -9.74
N GLU A 88 -9.42 -3.71 -10.63
CA GLU A 88 -8.54 -4.88 -10.76
C GLU A 88 -7.14 -4.55 -11.30
N GLU A 89 -6.90 -3.31 -11.69
CA GLU A 89 -5.60 -2.81 -12.15
C GLU A 89 -4.86 -2.01 -11.07
N ILE A 90 -5.41 -2.00 -9.85
CA ILE A 90 -4.87 -1.24 -8.71
C ILE A 90 -4.29 -2.18 -7.67
N LEU A 91 -3.10 -1.85 -7.17
CA LEU A 91 -2.50 -2.48 -5.99
C LEU A 91 -2.43 -1.44 -4.88
N VAL A 92 -3.11 -1.69 -3.76
CA VAL A 92 -3.08 -0.82 -2.58
C VAL A 92 -2.20 -1.46 -1.51
N ILE A 93 -1.23 -0.70 -1.02
CA ILE A 93 -0.32 -1.14 0.04
C ILE A 93 -0.74 -0.45 1.35
N HIS A 94 -0.96 -1.24 2.39
CA HIS A 94 -1.46 -0.73 3.66
C HIS A 94 -0.97 -1.55 4.86
N ASP A 95 -1.07 -0.96 6.03
CA ASP A 95 -0.80 -1.64 7.29
C ASP A 95 -1.92 -2.62 7.64
N GLU A 96 -1.56 -3.76 8.25
CA GLU A 96 -2.50 -4.85 8.56
C GLU A 96 -2.34 -5.31 10.01
N LEU A 97 -3.40 -5.15 10.79
CA LEU A 97 -3.43 -5.57 12.20
C LEU A 97 -3.42 -7.09 12.37
N ASP A 98 -3.98 -7.83 11.41
CA ASP A 98 -4.16 -9.27 11.51
C ASP A 98 -2.92 -10.09 11.14
N LEU A 99 -1.84 -9.44 10.78
CA LEU A 99 -0.56 -10.06 10.47
C LEU A 99 0.52 -9.55 11.42
N PRO A 100 1.42 -10.41 11.90
CA PRO A 100 2.52 -9.95 12.75
C PRO A 100 3.57 -9.18 11.96
N PRO A 101 4.38 -8.33 12.63
CA PRO A 101 5.52 -7.68 11.98
C PRO A 101 6.48 -8.73 11.41
N GLY A 102 6.95 -8.50 10.18
CA GLY A 102 7.77 -9.46 9.45
C GLY A 102 6.98 -10.35 8.50
N THR A 103 5.67 -10.19 8.45
CA THR A 103 4.79 -10.90 7.51
C THR A 103 4.11 -9.88 6.61
N ALA A 104 4.03 -10.20 5.32
CA ALA A 104 3.22 -9.47 4.36
C ALA A 104 2.55 -10.44 3.41
N LYS A 105 1.39 -10.07 2.89
CA LYS A 105 0.64 -10.93 1.98
C LYS A 105 -0.01 -10.12 0.87
N LEU A 106 -0.04 -10.71 -0.31
CA LEU A 106 -0.81 -10.22 -1.46
C LEU A 106 -2.15 -10.92 -1.51
N LYS A 107 -3.20 -10.16 -1.83
CA LYS A 107 -4.57 -10.65 -1.91
C LYS A 107 -5.36 -9.79 -2.88
N GLN A 108 -6.31 -10.38 -3.60
CA GLN A 108 -7.28 -9.63 -4.39
C GLN A 108 -8.61 -9.58 -3.66
N GLY A 109 -9.23 -8.40 -3.62
CA GLY A 109 -10.55 -8.24 -3.01
C GLY A 109 -10.54 -8.40 -1.49
N GLY A 110 -11.72 -8.56 -0.94
CA GLY A 110 -11.93 -8.72 0.51
C GLY A 110 -12.44 -7.46 1.18
N GLY A 111 -12.77 -7.57 2.47
CA GLY A 111 -13.26 -6.45 3.28
C GLY A 111 -12.15 -5.47 3.66
N HIS A 112 -12.54 -4.34 4.23
CA HIS A 112 -11.57 -3.31 4.68
C HIS A 112 -11.02 -3.56 6.10
N GLY A 113 -11.61 -4.50 6.84
CA GLY A 113 -11.14 -4.85 8.18
C GLY A 113 -11.11 -3.70 9.19
N GLY A 114 -11.92 -2.67 8.99
CA GLY A 114 -11.89 -1.47 9.81
C GLY A 114 -10.79 -0.46 9.45
N HIS A 115 -10.00 -0.72 8.42
CA HIS A 115 -8.99 0.22 7.95
C HIS A 115 -9.65 1.39 7.22
N ASN A 116 -9.55 2.59 7.79
CA ASN A 116 -10.26 3.76 7.28
C ASN A 116 -9.86 4.16 5.85
N GLY A 117 -8.60 3.99 5.49
CA GLY A 117 -8.13 4.26 4.14
C GLY A 117 -8.74 3.33 3.11
N LEU A 118 -8.77 2.03 3.41
CA LEU A 118 -9.41 1.04 2.53
C LEU A 118 -10.90 1.27 2.41
N LYS A 119 -11.56 1.58 3.52
CA LYS A 119 -12.99 1.87 3.55
C LYS A 119 -13.33 3.01 2.60
N ASP A 120 -12.57 4.10 2.65
CA ASP A 120 -12.79 5.26 1.79
C ASP A 120 -12.50 4.95 0.33
N ILE A 121 -11.44 4.18 0.03
CA ILE A 121 -11.12 3.77 -1.34
C ILE A 121 -12.28 2.97 -1.93
N VAL A 122 -12.81 2.00 -1.20
CA VAL A 122 -13.95 1.19 -1.65
C VAL A 122 -15.14 2.09 -1.97
N ALA A 123 -15.47 3.03 -1.08
CA ALA A 123 -16.56 3.98 -1.28
C ALA A 123 -16.36 4.83 -2.54
N GLN A 124 -15.16 5.37 -2.74
CA GLN A 124 -14.86 6.22 -3.89
C GLN A 124 -14.76 5.47 -5.22
N LEU A 125 -14.61 4.16 -5.17
CA LEU A 125 -14.64 3.30 -6.36
C LEU A 125 -16.03 2.70 -6.63
N GLY A 126 -17.08 3.33 -6.11
CA GLY A 126 -18.47 2.88 -6.33
C GLY A 126 -18.79 1.59 -5.58
N ASN A 127 -18.28 1.44 -4.37
CA ASN A 127 -18.41 0.25 -3.53
C ASN A 127 -17.77 -0.99 -4.17
N ASN A 128 -16.72 -0.78 -4.97
CA ASN A 128 -15.98 -1.87 -5.57
C ASN A 128 -14.71 -2.16 -4.76
N ASN A 129 -14.58 -3.39 -4.26
CA ASN A 129 -13.44 -3.82 -3.48
C ASN A 129 -12.50 -4.77 -4.24
N ASN A 130 -12.64 -4.88 -5.57
CA ASN A 130 -11.93 -5.89 -6.37
C ASN A 130 -10.51 -5.45 -6.78
N PHE A 131 -9.85 -4.63 -5.97
CA PHE A 131 -8.44 -4.28 -6.18
C PHE A 131 -7.53 -5.25 -5.41
N TYR A 132 -6.27 -5.30 -5.84
CA TYR A 132 -5.25 -6.06 -5.13
C TYR A 132 -4.76 -5.30 -3.91
N ARG A 133 -4.34 -6.03 -2.89
CA ARG A 133 -3.82 -5.48 -1.64
C ARG A 133 -2.52 -6.15 -1.27
N LEU A 134 -1.53 -5.34 -0.92
CA LEU A 134 -0.33 -5.80 -0.25
C LEU A 134 -0.46 -5.39 1.22
N ARG A 135 -0.64 -6.38 2.07
CA ARG A 135 -0.94 -6.22 3.49
C ARG A 135 0.35 -6.35 4.28
N ILE A 136 0.80 -5.25 4.88
CA ILE A 136 2.03 -5.24 5.69
C ILE A 136 1.64 -5.46 7.15
N GLY A 137 2.05 -6.58 7.74
CA GLY A 137 1.74 -6.90 9.12
C GLY A 137 2.38 -5.93 10.10
N ILE A 138 1.56 -5.40 11.01
CA ILE A 138 2.01 -4.51 12.09
C ILE A 138 1.69 -5.06 13.47
N GLY A 139 0.99 -6.19 13.55
CA GLY A 139 0.50 -6.76 14.80
C GLY A 139 -0.75 -6.06 15.30
N HIS A 140 -1.35 -6.60 16.35
CA HIS A 140 -2.57 -6.10 16.97
C HIS A 140 -2.30 -5.76 18.44
N PRO A 141 -2.85 -4.66 18.97
CA PRO A 141 -2.62 -4.27 20.38
C PRO A 141 -3.39 -5.11 21.41
N GLY A 142 -4.24 -6.03 20.95
CA GLY A 142 -4.99 -6.95 21.83
C GLY A 142 -6.45 -6.56 22.05
N HIS A 143 -6.83 -5.30 21.81
CA HIS A 143 -8.21 -4.84 21.98
C HIS A 143 -8.51 -3.74 20.95
N ARG A 144 -9.74 -3.75 20.41
CA ARG A 144 -10.16 -2.78 19.38
C ARG A 144 -10.07 -1.33 19.84
N ASP A 145 -10.27 -1.06 21.13
CA ASP A 145 -10.20 0.31 21.67
C ASP A 145 -8.78 0.87 21.68
N LEU A 146 -7.76 0.03 21.54
CA LEU A 146 -6.36 0.42 21.50
C LEU A 146 -5.86 0.65 20.07
N VAL A 147 -6.63 0.27 19.06
CA VAL A 147 -6.19 0.28 17.65
C VAL A 147 -5.82 1.67 17.16
N ALA A 148 -6.68 2.66 17.40
CA ALA A 148 -6.45 4.03 16.91
C ALA A 148 -5.10 4.60 17.42
N GLY A 149 -4.81 4.43 18.71
CA GLY A 149 -3.53 4.86 19.27
C GLY A 149 -2.36 4.01 18.78
N TYR A 150 -2.57 2.70 18.67
CA TYR A 150 -1.52 1.78 18.24
C TYR A 150 -1.00 2.09 16.84
N VAL A 151 -1.89 2.30 15.87
CA VAL A 151 -1.49 2.58 14.48
C VAL A 151 -0.82 3.95 14.33
N LEU A 152 -1.11 4.88 15.23
CA LEU A 152 -0.51 6.21 15.22
C LEU A 152 0.78 6.30 16.06
N ASN A 153 1.27 5.18 16.55
CA ASN A 153 2.55 5.09 17.26
C ASN A 153 3.60 4.38 16.41
N LYS A 154 4.86 4.64 16.76
CA LYS A 154 6.02 4.01 16.10
C LYS A 154 6.13 2.56 16.54
N PRO A 155 6.59 1.66 15.64
CA PRO A 155 6.91 0.29 16.03
C PRO A 155 8.08 0.26 17.01
N SER A 156 8.12 -0.80 17.83
CA SER A 156 9.29 -1.08 18.67
C SER A 156 10.54 -1.30 17.81
N PRO A 157 11.77 -1.22 18.38
CA PRO A 157 12.97 -1.53 17.61
C PRO A 157 12.97 -2.94 17.01
N ALA A 158 12.46 -3.95 17.73
CA ALA A 158 12.35 -5.31 17.20
C ALA A 158 11.36 -5.39 16.04
N ASP A 159 10.20 -4.76 16.17
CA ASP A 159 9.20 -4.73 15.11
C ASP A 159 9.69 -3.95 13.89
N ARG A 160 10.42 -2.87 14.12
CA ARG A 160 11.01 -2.08 13.03
C ARG A 160 12.01 -2.92 12.23
N ASP A 161 12.83 -3.72 12.90
CA ASP A 161 13.76 -4.62 12.23
C ASP A 161 13.04 -5.65 11.38
N ALA A 162 12.01 -6.29 11.93
CA ALA A 162 11.19 -7.25 11.21
C ALA A 162 10.48 -6.60 10.01
N LEU A 163 9.94 -5.39 10.20
CA LEU A 163 9.32 -4.62 9.12
C LEU A 163 10.32 -4.31 8.02
N GLY A 164 11.55 -3.91 8.35
CA GLY A 164 12.59 -3.64 7.37
C GLY A 164 12.85 -4.85 6.47
N LYS A 165 12.94 -6.03 7.06
CA LYS A 165 13.18 -7.28 6.31
C LYS A 165 12.04 -7.60 5.36
N VAL A 166 10.79 -7.51 5.81
CA VAL A 166 9.65 -7.82 4.95
C VAL A 166 9.44 -6.75 3.88
N LEU A 167 9.77 -5.50 4.16
CA LEU A 167 9.70 -4.44 3.15
C LEU A 167 10.68 -4.68 2.01
N ASP A 168 11.89 -5.20 2.30
CA ASP A 168 12.84 -5.59 1.26
C ASP A 168 12.28 -6.71 0.38
N GLU A 169 11.74 -7.75 1.01
CA GLU A 169 11.12 -8.85 0.27
C GLU A 169 9.91 -8.38 -0.54
N ALA A 170 9.05 -7.54 0.06
CA ALA A 170 7.87 -7.01 -0.64
C ALA A 170 8.27 -6.16 -1.85
N THR A 171 9.35 -5.40 -1.76
CA THR A 171 9.87 -4.62 -2.89
C THR A 171 10.21 -5.55 -4.06
N ASP A 172 10.91 -6.65 -3.78
CA ASP A 172 11.24 -7.66 -4.79
C ASP A 172 9.99 -8.29 -5.37
N CYS A 173 9.01 -8.61 -4.54
CA CYS A 173 7.77 -9.25 -4.98
C CYS A 173 6.91 -8.33 -5.85
N VAL A 174 6.86 -7.03 -5.55
CA VAL A 174 6.14 -6.08 -6.40
C VAL A 174 6.79 -6.00 -7.79
N GLU A 175 8.11 -5.93 -7.85
CA GLU A 175 8.80 -5.96 -9.14
C GLU A 175 8.51 -7.27 -9.89
N MET A 176 8.46 -8.38 -9.17
CA MET A 176 8.13 -9.70 -9.73
C MET A 176 6.75 -9.75 -10.39
N ILE A 177 5.77 -8.97 -9.88
CA ILE A 177 4.45 -8.89 -10.51
C ILE A 177 4.57 -8.58 -12.00
N PHE A 178 5.46 -7.65 -12.34
CA PHE A 178 5.63 -7.18 -13.72
C PHE A 178 6.54 -8.07 -14.56
N LYS A 179 7.39 -8.87 -13.92
CA LYS A 179 8.31 -9.78 -14.60
C LYS A 179 7.73 -11.18 -14.77
N ASP A 180 7.14 -11.72 -13.71
CA ASP A 180 6.74 -13.13 -13.62
C ASP A 180 5.23 -13.32 -13.38
N GLY A 181 4.49 -12.24 -13.14
CA GLY A 181 3.05 -12.26 -12.91
C GLY A 181 2.64 -12.28 -11.44
N MET A 182 1.36 -11.99 -11.22
CA MET A 182 0.79 -11.83 -9.88
C MET A 182 0.79 -13.14 -9.08
N VAL A 183 0.55 -14.28 -9.74
CA VAL A 183 0.46 -15.57 -9.03
C VAL A 183 1.80 -15.92 -8.39
N LYS A 184 2.89 -15.81 -9.14
CA LYS A 184 4.24 -16.11 -8.62
C LYS A 184 4.64 -15.14 -7.51
N ALA A 185 4.37 -13.84 -7.69
CA ALA A 185 4.65 -12.83 -6.69
C ALA A 185 3.87 -13.11 -5.40
N THR A 186 2.59 -13.45 -5.52
CA THR A 186 1.74 -13.78 -4.37
C THR A 186 2.27 -15.00 -3.62
N ASN A 187 2.61 -16.07 -4.33
CA ASN A 187 3.12 -17.29 -3.71
C ASN A 187 4.42 -17.01 -2.95
N ARG A 188 5.32 -16.23 -3.53
CA ARG A 188 6.58 -15.89 -2.89
C ARG A 188 6.38 -15.04 -1.63
N LEU A 189 5.60 -13.96 -1.72
CA LEU A 189 5.40 -13.07 -0.58
C LEU A 189 4.65 -13.76 0.54
N ASN A 190 3.59 -14.50 0.21
CA ASN A 190 2.74 -15.17 1.21
C ASN A 190 3.47 -16.30 1.94
N SER A 191 4.57 -16.79 1.39
CA SER A 191 5.40 -17.84 2.00
C SER A 191 6.59 -17.28 2.75
N PHE A 192 6.83 -15.97 2.69
CA PHE A 192 8.00 -15.35 3.32
C PHE A 192 7.93 -15.45 4.84
N LYS A 193 9.06 -15.84 5.43
CA LYS A 193 9.27 -15.87 6.89
C LYS A 193 10.67 -15.36 7.19
N ILE A 194 10.78 -14.62 8.28
CA ILE A 194 12.08 -14.15 8.77
C ILE A 194 12.88 -15.32 9.36
#